data_a81a8ffcc56f3b0fc88d20c88fe25ddd
#
_entry.id   a81a8ffcc56f3b0fc88d20c88fe25ddd
#
_cell.length_a   1.000
_cell.length_b   1.000
_cell.length_c   1.000
_cell.angle_alpha   90.00
_cell.angle_beta   90.00
_cell.angle_gamma   90.00
#
_symmetry.space_group_name_H-M   'P 1'
#
loop_
_entity.id
_entity.type
_entity.pdbx_description
1 polymer ?
#
loop_
_entity_poly.entity_id
_entity_poly.type
_entity_poly.pdbx_seq_one_letter_code
_entity_poly.pdbx_strand_id
1 'polypeptide(L)'
;MARLPGEAVLGFYAHQRYLAAHAAPRTMAELARLRLIGFDRDPVPVKSVEAAGFRPAREMFSLRTDSDLAQLAALRAGYGVGVCQIGIARRDPQLVRLLPEAFAVPLETWLVMHEDLRASVRVRRTFDHLAEGLQAYLATSR
;
A
#
# COMPACT_ATOMS: atom_id res chain seq x y z
N MET A 1 -20.09 -13.02 3.01
CA MET A 1 -18.67 -12.69 3.17
C MET A 1 -17.87 -13.68 2.36
N ALA A 2 -16.98 -13.20 1.50
CA ALA A 2 -16.07 -14.04 0.75
C ALA A 2 -14.65 -13.51 0.92
N ARG A 3 -13.70 -14.39 1.28
CA ARG A 3 -12.28 -14.10 1.18
C ARG A 3 -11.87 -14.22 -0.28
N LEU A 4 -11.22 -13.21 -0.81
CA LEU A 4 -10.72 -13.26 -2.17
C LEU A 4 -9.38 -14.02 -2.21
N PRO A 5 -9.16 -14.88 -3.20
CA PRO A 5 -7.87 -15.52 -3.38
C PRO A 5 -6.82 -14.50 -3.82
N GLY A 6 -5.69 -14.48 -3.13
CA GLY A 6 -4.60 -13.54 -3.37
C GLY A 6 -4.49 -12.46 -2.29
N GLU A 7 -3.43 -11.70 -2.37
CA GLU A 7 -3.08 -10.69 -1.39
C GLU A 7 -2.65 -9.40 -2.11
N ALA A 8 -3.07 -8.26 -1.58
CA ALA A 8 -2.51 -6.99 -1.96
C ALA A 8 -1.21 -6.79 -1.19
N VAL A 9 -0.09 -6.70 -1.89
CA VAL A 9 1.21 -6.54 -1.23
C VAL A 9 1.58 -5.07 -1.17
N LEU A 10 1.98 -4.61 0.01
CA LEU A 10 2.55 -3.28 0.23
C LEU A 10 4.06 -3.31 0.05
N GLY A 11 4.60 -2.26 -0.57
CA GLY A 11 6.02 -2.02 -0.71
C GLY A 11 6.38 -0.57 -0.45
N PHE A 12 7.65 -0.29 -0.24
CA PHE A 12 8.16 1.08 -0.24
C PHE A 12 8.38 1.55 -1.66
N TYR A 13 7.98 2.80 -1.90
CA TYR A 13 8.12 3.46 -3.19
C TYR A 13 8.62 4.89 -3.04
N ALA A 14 9.31 5.37 -4.06
CA ALA A 14 9.62 6.78 -4.25
C ALA A 14 9.45 7.15 -5.72
N HIS A 15 9.09 8.38 -6.00
CA HIS A 15 9.02 8.91 -7.35
C HIS A 15 10.44 9.13 -7.89
N GLN A 16 10.64 8.90 -9.18
CA GLN A 16 11.95 9.11 -9.83
C GLN A 16 12.52 10.51 -9.59
N ARG A 17 11.65 11.53 -9.54
CA ARG A 17 12.05 12.92 -9.22
C ARG A 17 12.71 13.03 -7.84
N TYR A 18 12.19 12.33 -6.84
CA TYR A 18 12.82 12.30 -5.51
C TYR A 18 14.17 11.61 -5.54
N LEU A 19 14.27 10.49 -6.24
CA LEU A 19 15.51 9.71 -6.36
C LEU A 19 16.57 10.39 -7.22
N ALA A 20 16.21 11.36 -8.06
CA ALA A 20 17.17 12.18 -8.79
C ALA A 20 17.99 13.10 -7.86
N ALA A 21 17.42 13.48 -6.71
CA ALA A 21 18.09 14.33 -5.71
C ALA A 21 18.57 13.54 -4.47
N HIS A 22 18.11 12.30 -4.30
CA HIS A 22 18.42 11.48 -3.13
C HIS A 22 18.71 10.05 -3.60
N ALA A 23 19.88 9.53 -3.29
CA ALA A 23 20.27 8.18 -3.66
C ALA A 23 19.28 7.13 -3.14
N ALA A 24 18.98 6.13 -3.95
CA ALA A 24 18.13 5.02 -3.53
C ALA A 24 18.77 4.28 -2.34
N PRO A 25 17.99 4.00 -1.27
CA PRO A 25 18.53 3.34 -0.09
C PRO A 25 18.86 1.88 -0.39
N ARG A 26 19.91 1.37 0.19
CA ARG A 26 20.34 -0.02 0.11
C ARG A 26 19.95 -0.82 1.35
N THR A 27 19.65 -0.12 2.43
CA THR A 27 19.27 -0.72 3.73
C THR A 27 18.09 0.01 4.33
N MET A 28 17.40 -0.64 5.28
CA MET A 28 16.32 -0.01 6.05
C MET A 28 16.82 1.17 6.88
N ALA A 29 18.07 1.14 7.35
CA ALA A 29 18.69 2.26 8.08
C ALA A 29 18.90 3.48 7.17
N GLU A 30 19.30 3.28 5.93
CA GLU A 30 19.39 4.34 4.94
C GLU A 30 18.03 4.90 4.56
N LEU A 31 17.02 4.04 4.39
CA LEU A 31 15.64 4.45 4.13
C LEU A 31 15.09 5.34 5.23
N ALA A 32 15.36 5.02 6.49
CA ALA A 32 14.91 5.80 7.65
C ALA A 32 15.48 7.24 7.69
N ARG A 33 16.53 7.53 6.95
CA ARG A 33 17.12 8.88 6.83
C ARG A 33 16.48 9.74 5.74
N LEU A 34 15.65 9.16 4.90
CA LEU A 34 14.93 9.86 3.85
C LEU A 34 13.67 10.52 4.38
N ARG A 35 13.02 11.36 3.58
CA ARG A 35 11.70 11.87 3.91
C ARG A 35 10.69 10.76 3.82
N LEU A 36 10.07 10.41 4.93
CA LEU A 36 9.05 9.38 4.99
C LEU A 36 7.66 9.99 5.07
N ILE A 37 6.74 9.39 4.32
CA ILE A 37 5.30 9.69 4.33
C ILE A 37 4.62 8.61 5.15
N GLY A 38 3.81 8.97 6.12
CA GLY A 38 3.14 8.00 6.97
C GLY A 38 1.88 8.52 7.66
N PHE A 39 1.38 7.72 8.58
CA PHE A 39 0.16 8.02 9.33
C PHE A 39 0.42 9.00 10.49
N ASP A 40 -0.62 9.76 10.85
CA ASP A 40 -0.58 10.67 11.98
C ASP A 40 -1.10 10.01 13.27
N ARG A 41 -2.28 9.40 13.22
CA ARG A 41 -2.96 8.83 14.39
C ARG A 41 -3.25 7.35 14.27
N ASP A 42 -3.53 6.91 13.04
CA ASP A 42 -3.91 5.52 12.78
C ASP A 42 -2.64 4.71 12.46
N PRO A 43 -2.15 3.89 13.38
CA PRO A 43 -1.10 2.97 13.01
C PRO A 43 -1.68 2.00 11.97
N VAL A 44 -1.09 1.95 10.81
CA VAL A 44 -1.15 0.78 9.92
C VAL A 44 -1.12 -0.46 10.82
N PRO A 45 -1.71 -1.61 10.42
CA PRO A 45 -1.60 -2.85 11.19
C PRO A 45 -0.13 -3.07 11.58
N VAL A 46 0.25 -2.46 12.69
CA VAL A 46 1.63 -2.35 13.20
C VAL A 46 2.28 -3.72 13.24
N LYS A 47 1.49 -4.75 13.60
CA LYS A 47 1.97 -6.13 13.68
C LYS A 47 2.49 -6.68 12.35
N SER A 48 1.81 -6.41 11.24
CA SER A 48 2.23 -6.90 9.91
C SER A 48 3.47 -6.16 9.41
N VAL A 49 3.55 -4.87 9.69
CA VAL A 49 4.68 -4.01 9.32
C VAL A 49 5.90 -4.32 10.19
N GLU A 50 5.71 -4.54 11.50
CA GLU A 50 6.77 -4.94 12.42
C GLU A 50 7.31 -6.34 12.09
N ALA A 51 6.44 -7.26 11.69
CA ALA A 51 6.84 -8.58 11.24
C ALA A 51 7.72 -8.53 9.97
N ALA A 52 7.52 -7.50 9.15
CA ALA A 52 8.37 -7.22 7.98
C ALA A 52 9.68 -6.46 8.34
N GLY A 53 9.96 -6.26 9.63
CA GLY A 53 11.21 -5.64 10.11
C GLY A 53 11.23 -4.12 10.14
N PHE A 54 10.10 -3.46 9.90
CA PHE A 54 9.97 -2.01 9.98
C PHE A 54 9.16 -1.62 11.22
N ARG A 55 9.77 -0.82 12.11
CA ARG A 55 9.12 -0.29 13.31
C ARG A 55 8.88 1.20 13.15
N PRO A 56 7.72 1.61 12.65
CA PRO A 56 7.43 3.00 12.43
C PRO A 56 7.24 3.73 13.76
N ALA A 57 8.03 4.76 13.99
CA ALA A 57 7.79 5.74 15.03
C ALA A 57 7.25 7.02 14.38
N ARG A 58 6.30 7.67 15.04
CA ARG A 58 5.62 8.86 14.50
C ARG A 58 6.60 9.96 14.07
N GLU A 59 7.68 10.10 14.80
CA GLU A 59 8.73 11.11 14.58
C GLU A 59 9.57 10.85 13.32
N MET A 60 9.55 9.63 12.79
CA MET A 60 10.24 9.27 11.54
C MET A 60 9.60 9.87 10.30
N PHE A 61 8.32 10.24 10.38
CA PHE A 61 7.55 10.71 9.23
C PHE A 61 7.65 12.23 9.09
N SER A 62 8.17 12.69 7.96
CA SER A 62 8.23 14.12 7.60
C SER A 62 6.86 14.67 7.19
N LEU A 63 6.03 13.85 6.56
CA LEU A 63 4.64 14.11 6.26
C LEU A 63 3.78 13.07 6.94
N ARG A 64 2.79 13.51 7.69
CA ARG A 64 1.85 12.64 8.41
C ARG A 64 0.42 12.97 8.04
N THR A 65 -0.30 11.97 7.60
CA THR A 65 -1.74 12.08 7.30
C THR A 65 -2.38 10.70 7.34
N ASP A 66 -3.58 10.61 7.89
CA ASP A 66 -4.36 9.36 7.91
C ASP A 66 -5.16 9.13 6.62
N SER A 67 -5.03 10.03 5.66
CA SER A 67 -5.63 9.88 4.33
C SER A 67 -4.69 9.12 3.38
N ASP A 68 -5.06 7.90 3.00
CA ASP A 68 -4.32 7.11 2.00
C ASP A 68 -4.19 7.84 0.66
N LEU A 69 -5.22 8.59 0.27
CA LEU A 69 -5.20 9.37 -0.96
C LEU A 69 -4.20 10.52 -0.89
N ALA A 70 -4.10 11.20 0.25
CA ALA A 70 -3.12 12.26 0.46
C ALA A 70 -1.68 11.69 0.48
N GLN A 71 -1.47 10.54 1.10
CA GLN A 71 -0.18 9.85 1.08
C GLN A 71 0.23 9.48 -0.36
N LEU A 72 -0.68 8.91 -1.14
CA LEU A 72 -0.42 8.56 -2.55
C LEU A 72 -0.14 9.81 -3.40
N ALA A 73 -0.86 10.89 -3.18
CA ALA A 73 -0.64 12.16 -3.87
C ALA A 73 0.74 12.74 -3.56
N ALA A 74 1.17 12.72 -2.28
CA ALA A 74 2.49 13.15 -1.86
C ALA A 74 3.61 12.28 -2.47
N LEU A 75 3.41 10.97 -2.52
CA LEU A 75 4.32 10.03 -3.15
C LEU A 75 4.51 10.35 -4.65
N ARG A 76 3.40 10.53 -5.37
CA ARG A 76 3.41 10.91 -6.80
C ARG A 76 3.99 12.29 -7.06
N ALA A 77 3.85 13.20 -6.13
CA ALA A 77 4.48 14.52 -6.21
C ALA A 77 6.01 14.50 -6.00
N GLY A 78 6.57 13.36 -5.61
CA GLY A 78 8.00 13.24 -5.34
C GLY A 78 8.43 13.85 -4.01
N TYR A 79 7.52 13.91 -3.03
CA TYR A 79 7.82 14.45 -1.72
C TYR A 79 8.83 13.60 -0.93
N GLY A 80 8.75 12.29 -1.04
CA GLY A 80 9.58 11.35 -0.30
C GLY A 80 9.23 9.90 -0.54
N VAL A 81 9.56 9.06 0.42
CA VAL A 81 9.29 7.62 0.41
C VAL A 81 7.98 7.32 1.12
N GLY A 82 7.13 6.54 0.49
CA GLY A 82 5.86 6.12 1.06
C GLY A 82 5.59 4.64 0.82
N VAL A 83 4.59 4.12 1.52
CA VAL A 83 4.08 2.77 1.32
C VAL A 83 2.95 2.82 0.31
N CYS A 84 2.98 1.91 -0.65
CA CYS A 84 1.94 1.79 -1.68
C CYS A 84 1.71 0.32 -2.02
N GLN A 85 0.49 -0.02 -2.39
CA GLN A 85 0.20 -1.35 -2.94
C GLN A 85 0.91 -1.52 -4.30
N ILE A 86 1.55 -2.66 -4.50
CA ILE A 86 2.28 -2.96 -5.74
C ILE A 86 1.37 -2.82 -6.97
N GLY A 87 0.13 -3.32 -6.89
CA GLY A 87 -0.82 -3.23 -7.99
C GLY A 87 -1.21 -1.79 -8.36
N ILE A 88 -1.20 -0.86 -7.40
CA ILE A 88 -1.42 0.57 -7.65
C ILE A 88 -0.15 1.20 -8.25
N ALA A 89 1.01 0.92 -7.66
CA ALA A 89 2.27 1.49 -8.09
C ALA A 89 2.65 1.08 -9.54
N ARG A 90 2.32 -0.13 -9.96
CA ARG A 90 2.55 -0.59 -11.34
C ARG A 90 1.85 0.24 -12.41
N ARG A 91 0.81 0.98 -12.05
CA ARG A 91 0.10 1.88 -12.98
C ARG A 91 0.80 3.21 -13.19
N ASP A 92 1.82 3.49 -12.39
CA ASP A 92 2.63 4.69 -12.48
C ASP A 92 4.10 4.32 -12.65
N PRO A 93 4.63 4.36 -13.91
CA PRO A 93 5.99 3.95 -14.19
C PRO A 93 7.05 4.85 -13.57
N GLN A 94 6.66 5.99 -13.02
CA GLN A 94 7.58 6.90 -12.32
C GLN A 94 7.77 6.51 -10.85
N LEU A 95 6.97 5.61 -10.31
CA LEU A 95 7.15 5.08 -8.97
C LEU A 95 8.12 3.89 -8.99
N VAL A 96 9.18 4.01 -8.22
CA VAL A 96 10.23 3.00 -8.11
C VAL A 96 10.10 2.28 -6.78
N ARG A 97 10.06 0.95 -6.81
CA ARG A 97 10.05 0.13 -5.61
C ARG A 97 11.41 0.15 -4.93
N LEU A 98 11.41 0.33 -3.62
CA LEU A 98 12.61 0.35 -2.79
C LEU A 98 12.65 -0.87 -1.89
N LEU A 99 13.83 -1.48 -1.75
CA LEU A 99 14.10 -2.60 -0.84
C LEU A 99 13.07 -3.75 -0.95
N PRO A 100 12.79 -4.28 -2.13
CA PRO A 100 11.73 -5.26 -2.31
C PRO A 100 11.95 -6.54 -1.50
N GLU A 101 13.21 -6.92 -1.26
CA GLU A 101 13.59 -8.09 -0.47
C GLU A 101 13.51 -7.85 1.04
N ALA A 102 13.59 -6.59 1.48
CA ALA A 102 13.58 -6.23 2.88
C ALA A 102 12.18 -5.90 3.41
N PHE A 103 11.27 -5.46 2.53
CA PHE A 103 9.93 -5.04 2.92
C PHE A 103 8.88 -5.44 1.87
N ALA A 104 8.00 -6.34 2.28
CA ALA A 104 6.81 -6.74 1.55
C ALA A 104 5.75 -7.17 2.56
N VAL A 105 4.64 -6.43 2.65
CA VAL A 105 3.56 -6.72 3.60
C VAL A 105 2.34 -7.20 2.85
N PRO A 106 1.99 -8.49 2.95
CA PRO A 106 0.77 -9.02 2.35
C PRO A 106 -0.45 -8.57 3.14
N LEU A 107 -1.48 -8.13 2.42
CA LEU A 107 -2.78 -7.77 2.96
C LEU A 107 -3.85 -8.70 2.42
N GLU A 108 -4.49 -9.46 3.29
CA GLU A 108 -5.66 -10.24 2.94
C GLU A 108 -6.81 -9.32 2.50
N THR A 109 -7.49 -9.70 1.44
CA THR A 109 -8.61 -8.93 0.92
C THR A 109 -9.91 -9.70 1.07
N TRP A 110 -10.92 -9.03 1.61
CA TRP A 110 -12.23 -9.58 1.86
C TRP A 110 -13.29 -8.72 1.19
N LEU A 111 -14.23 -9.36 0.50
CA LEU A 111 -15.43 -8.71 0.01
C LEU A 111 -16.62 -9.13 0.88
N VAL A 112 -17.33 -8.15 1.43
CA VAL A 112 -18.40 -8.38 2.41
C VAL A 112 -19.68 -7.72 1.94
N MET A 113 -20.80 -8.42 2.09
CA MET A 113 -22.14 -7.85 1.96
C MET A 113 -22.98 -8.22 3.18
N HIS A 114 -23.97 -7.39 3.48
CA HIS A 114 -24.92 -7.69 4.54
C HIS A 114 -25.78 -8.91 4.17
N GLU A 115 -26.10 -9.76 5.13
CA GLU A 115 -26.84 -11.01 4.90
C GLU A 115 -28.21 -10.77 4.27
N ASP A 116 -28.93 -9.77 4.72
CA ASP A 116 -30.26 -9.41 4.21
C ASP A 116 -30.25 -9.02 2.72
N LEU A 117 -29.10 -8.63 2.19
CA LEU A 117 -28.94 -8.24 0.80
C LEU A 117 -28.68 -9.43 -0.14
N ARG A 118 -28.46 -10.62 0.38
CA ARG A 118 -28.19 -11.83 -0.42
C ARG A 118 -29.31 -12.19 -1.39
N ALA A 119 -30.55 -11.89 -1.04
CA ALA A 119 -31.71 -12.14 -1.90
C ALA A 119 -31.83 -11.15 -3.07
N SER A 120 -31.16 -10.00 -2.98
CA SER A 120 -31.20 -8.97 -4.04
C SER A 120 -30.33 -9.37 -5.23
N VAL A 121 -30.96 -9.60 -6.39
CA VAL A 121 -30.26 -9.93 -7.63
C VAL A 121 -29.29 -8.82 -8.03
N ARG A 122 -29.67 -7.56 -7.83
CA ARG A 122 -28.80 -6.40 -8.14
C ARG A 122 -27.55 -6.41 -7.30
N VAL A 123 -27.68 -6.57 -5.98
CA VAL A 123 -26.55 -6.59 -5.06
C VAL A 123 -25.64 -7.77 -5.35
N ARG A 124 -26.19 -8.93 -5.63
CA ARG A 124 -25.40 -10.13 -5.97
C ARG A 124 -24.58 -9.93 -7.24
N ARG A 125 -25.18 -9.42 -8.31
CA ARG A 125 -24.45 -9.12 -9.55
C ARG A 125 -23.31 -8.11 -9.33
N THR A 126 -23.55 -7.07 -8.51
CA THR A 126 -22.51 -6.10 -8.15
C THR A 126 -21.41 -6.78 -7.35
N PHE A 127 -21.77 -7.63 -6.39
CA PHE A 127 -20.81 -8.38 -5.59
C PHE A 127 -19.92 -9.28 -6.46
N ASP A 128 -20.52 -10.04 -7.38
CA ASP A 128 -19.79 -10.94 -8.27
C ASP A 128 -18.85 -10.16 -9.19
N HIS A 129 -19.30 -9.05 -9.77
CA HIS A 129 -18.48 -8.18 -10.61
C HIS A 129 -17.29 -7.58 -9.82
N LEU A 130 -17.53 -7.12 -8.60
CA LEU A 130 -16.45 -6.62 -7.74
C LEU A 130 -15.47 -7.73 -7.35
N ALA A 131 -15.98 -8.95 -7.07
CA ALA A 131 -15.13 -10.08 -6.74
C ALA A 131 -14.18 -10.43 -7.91
N GLU A 132 -14.71 -10.51 -9.14
CA GLU A 132 -13.90 -10.76 -10.33
C GLU A 132 -12.85 -9.65 -10.55
N GLY A 133 -13.25 -8.39 -10.48
CA GLY A 133 -12.34 -7.25 -10.66
C GLY A 133 -11.24 -7.19 -9.61
N LEU A 134 -11.57 -7.46 -8.34
CA LEU A 134 -10.60 -7.49 -7.26
C LEU A 134 -9.65 -8.69 -7.37
N GLN A 135 -10.14 -9.86 -7.77
CA GLN A 135 -9.30 -11.04 -8.02
C GLN A 135 -8.27 -10.75 -9.12
N ALA A 136 -8.71 -10.14 -10.23
CA ALA A 136 -7.82 -9.73 -11.31
C ALA A 136 -6.76 -8.73 -10.81
N TYR A 137 -7.15 -7.77 -9.99
CA TYR A 137 -6.23 -6.81 -9.37
C TYR A 137 -5.21 -7.51 -8.46
N LEU A 138 -5.65 -8.39 -7.57
CA LEU A 138 -4.77 -9.12 -6.64
C LEU A 138 -3.75 -10.00 -7.38
N ALA A 139 -4.12 -10.56 -8.52
CA ALA A 139 -3.19 -11.32 -9.35
C ALA A 139 -2.02 -10.47 -9.88
N THR A 140 -2.19 -9.16 -10.01
CA THR A 140 -1.14 -8.21 -10.43
C THR A 140 -0.32 -7.63 -9.26
N SER A 141 -0.68 -7.94 -8.02
CA SER A 141 -0.10 -7.35 -6.81
C SER A 141 1.04 -8.16 -6.20
N ARG A 142 1.69 -9.01 -6.99
CA ARG A 142 2.84 -9.83 -6.59
C ARG A 142 4.16 -9.28 -7.06
#